data_ff9e050b99c96158fca2c1eb7ae7425e
#
_entry.id   ff9e050b99c96158fca2c1eb7ae7425e
#
_cell.length_a   1.000
_cell.length_b   1.000
_cell.length_c   1.000
_cell.angle_alpha   90.00
_cell.angle_beta   90.00
_cell.angle_gamma   90.00
#
_symmetry.space_group_name_H-M   'P 1'
#
loop_
_entity.id
_entity.type
_entity.pdbx_description
1 polymer ?
#
loop_
_entity_poly.entity_id
_entity_poly.type
_entity_poly.pdbx_seq_one_letter_code
_entity_poly.pdbx_strand_id
1 'polypeptide(L)' 'MINLYPVIAATLHVPVGKEFKLKPKRGGVYPAQYRFIVDDLEYRPSQCCHWSSITNQPMQMRIFLALLRGGVEVIKDE' A
#
# COMPACT_ATOMS: atom_id res chain seq x y z
N MET A 1 6.04 -5.09 -20.45
CA MET A 1 5.25 -4.30 -19.49
C MET A 1 6.16 -3.86 -18.34
N ILE A 2 6.09 -2.59 -18.00
CA ILE A 2 6.93 -2.06 -16.92
C ILE A 2 6.26 -2.31 -15.58
N ASN A 3 7.00 -2.92 -14.66
CA ASN A 3 6.52 -3.09 -13.29
C ASN A 3 6.83 -1.82 -12.51
N LEU A 4 5.79 -1.08 -12.14
CA LEU A 4 5.93 0.20 -11.42
C LEU A 4 6.03 0.04 -9.90
N TYR A 5 5.77 -1.13 -9.36
CA TYR A 5 5.76 -1.30 -7.91
C TYR A 5 7.11 -1.00 -7.25
N PRO A 6 8.25 -1.42 -7.79
CA PRO A 6 9.53 -1.03 -7.20
C PRO A 6 9.75 0.48 -7.21
N VAL A 7 9.28 1.18 -8.25
CA VAL A 7 9.39 2.64 -8.33
C VAL A 7 8.53 3.30 -7.25
N ILE A 8 7.31 2.82 -7.08
CA ILE A 8 6.41 3.34 -6.04
C ILE A 8 6.99 3.09 -4.65
N ALA A 9 7.51 1.88 -4.41
CA ALA A 9 8.13 1.55 -3.13
C ALA A 9 9.30 2.47 -2.83
N ALA A 10 10.16 2.71 -3.80
CA ALA A 10 11.29 3.62 -3.63
C ALA A 10 10.83 5.05 -3.36
N THR A 11 9.79 5.51 -4.06
CA THR A 11 9.24 6.85 -3.87
C THR A 11 8.68 7.03 -2.46
N LEU A 12 8.06 5.99 -1.92
CA LEU A 12 7.50 6.00 -0.57
C LEU A 12 8.54 5.67 0.52
N HIS A 13 9.76 5.34 0.12
CA HIS A 13 10.82 4.90 1.04
C HIS A 13 10.43 3.67 1.85
N VAL A 14 9.75 2.72 1.21
CA VAL A 14 9.32 1.48 1.86
C VAL A 14 10.07 0.30 1.26
N PRO A 15 10.88 -0.42 2.05
CA PRO A 15 11.54 -1.62 1.54
C PRO A 15 10.55 -2.70 1.15
N VAL A 16 10.92 -3.51 0.16
CA VAL A 16 10.12 -4.67 -0.22
C VAL A 16 9.96 -5.60 0.98
N GLY A 17 8.72 -6.06 1.20
CA GLY A 17 8.40 -6.95 2.32
C GLY A 17 8.04 -6.23 3.62
N LYS A 18 8.27 -4.92 3.71
CA LYS A 18 7.95 -4.16 4.92
C LYS A 18 6.47 -3.78 4.94
N GLU A 19 5.79 -4.12 6.02
CA GLU A 19 4.38 -3.77 6.20
C GLU A 19 4.26 -2.29 6.54
N PHE A 20 3.23 -1.65 5.99
CA PHE A 20 2.99 -0.24 6.25
C PHE A 20 1.51 0.09 6.13
N LYS A 21 1.14 1.25 6.68
CA LYS A 21 -0.20 1.84 6.54
C LYS A 21 -0.05 3.23 5.94
N LEU A 22 -1.16 3.75 5.42
CA LEU A 22 -1.20 5.08 4.86
C LEU A 22 -2.05 6.00 5.73
N LYS A 23 -1.55 7.20 5.97
CA LYS A 23 -2.29 8.24 6.69
C LYS A 23 -2.54 9.39 5.75
N PRO A 24 -3.79 9.58 5.28
CA PRO A 24 -4.12 10.75 4.45
C PRO A 24 -3.88 12.04 5.21
N LYS A 25 -3.69 13.12 4.47
CA LYS A 25 -3.52 14.45 5.07
C LYS A 25 -4.73 14.84 5.92
N ARG A 26 -5.92 14.39 5.52
CA ARG A 26 -7.15 14.61 6.27
C ARG A 26 -7.67 13.30 6.78
N GLY A 27 -7.89 13.22 8.09
CA GLY A 27 -8.41 12.03 8.73
C GLY A 27 -7.33 11.19 9.39
N GLY A 28 -7.74 10.07 9.93
CA GLY A 28 -6.86 9.16 10.63
C GLY A 28 -6.15 8.18 9.70
N VAL A 29 -5.37 7.29 10.30
CA VAL A 29 -4.67 6.25 9.55
C VAL A 29 -5.69 5.33 8.86
N TYR A 30 -5.48 5.09 7.57
CA TYR A 30 -6.32 4.16 6.82
C TYR A 30 -6.08 2.74 7.36
N PRO A 31 -7.14 1.99 7.69
CA PRO A 31 -6.98 0.74 8.45
C PRO A 31 -6.31 -0.40 7.69
N ALA A 32 -6.36 -0.39 6.37
CA ALA A 32 -5.75 -1.46 5.58
C ALA A 32 -4.23 -1.42 5.71
N GLN A 33 -3.63 -2.59 5.74
CA GLN A 33 -2.18 -2.75 5.71
C GLN A 33 -1.73 -3.12 4.31
N TYR A 34 -0.53 -2.68 3.95
CA TYR A 34 0.06 -2.92 2.65
C TYR A 34 1.47 -3.43 2.80
N ARG A 35 1.93 -4.18 1.83
CA ARG A 35 3.35 -4.52 1.69
C ARG A 35 3.67 -4.74 0.22
N PHE A 36 4.84 -4.24 -0.21
CA PHE A 36 5.32 -4.53 -1.56
C PHE A 36 5.99 -5.89 -1.58
N ILE A 37 5.73 -6.65 -2.62
CA ILE A 37 6.51 -7.82 -2.96
C ILE A 37 7.21 -7.53 -4.29
N VAL A 38 8.06 -8.44 -4.76
CA VAL A 38 8.91 -8.17 -5.92
C VAL A 38 8.12 -7.68 -7.13
N ASP A 39 6.98 -8.31 -7.41
CA ASP A 39 6.22 -8.05 -8.64
C ASP A 39 4.83 -7.49 -8.38
N ASP A 40 4.49 -7.14 -7.14
CA ASP A 40 3.11 -6.79 -6.82
C ASP A 40 3.06 -5.98 -5.53
N LEU A 41 1.86 -5.54 -5.21
CA LEU A 41 1.52 -4.94 -3.93
C LEU A 41 0.45 -5.82 -3.30
N GLU A 42 0.68 -6.22 -2.06
CA GLU A 42 -0.31 -6.96 -1.30
C GLU A 42 -0.97 -6.06 -0.29
N TYR A 43 -2.23 -6.36 0.04
CA TYR A 43 -2.94 -5.65 1.08
C TYR A 43 -3.77 -6.62 1.92
N ARG A 44 -4.12 -6.17 3.12
CA ARG A 44 -5.12 -6.84 3.96
C ARG A 44 -5.93 -5.78 4.71
N PRO A 45 -7.27 -5.98 4.85
CA PRO A 45 -8.10 -4.97 5.52
C PRO A 45 -7.82 -4.84 7.02
N SER A 46 -7.34 -5.90 7.64
CA SER A 46 -7.00 -5.90 9.07
C SER A 46 -6.01 -7.01 9.36
N GLN A 47 -5.46 -7.01 10.58
CA GLN A 47 -4.46 -7.99 10.98
C GLN A 47 -4.97 -9.43 10.96
N CYS A 48 -6.27 -9.63 11.11
CA CYS A 48 -6.85 -10.97 11.10
C CYS A 48 -7.17 -11.50 9.71
N CYS A 49 -6.97 -10.69 8.67
CA CYS A 49 -7.26 -11.08 7.30
C CYS A 49 -6.01 -11.58 6.60
N HIS A 50 -6.24 -12.38 5.55
CA HIS A 50 -5.14 -12.85 4.72
C HIS A 50 -4.67 -11.73 3.79
N TRP A 51 -3.38 -11.78 3.44
CA TRP A 51 -2.83 -10.90 2.41
C TRP A 51 -3.39 -11.31 1.05
N SER A 52 -3.75 -10.32 0.25
CA SER A 52 -4.26 -10.52 -1.10
C SER A 52 -3.50 -9.64 -2.09
N SER A 53 -3.33 -10.14 -3.31
CA SER A 53 -2.73 -9.34 -4.37
C SER A 53 -3.67 -8.20 -4.75
N ILE A 54 -3.15 -6.98 -4.76
CA ILE A 54 -3.96 -5.82 -5.13
C ILE A 54 -4.33 -5.84 -6.61
N THR A 55 -3.53 -6.52 -7.42
CA THR A 55 -3.81 -6.68 -8.85
C THR A 55 -5.13 -7.40 -9.08
N ASN A 56 -5.50 -8.31 -8.20
CA ASN A 56 -6.75 -9.04 -8.27
C ASN A 56 -7.92 -8.29 -7.61
N GLN A 57 -7.67 -7.07 -7.15
CA GLN A 57 -8.67 -6.27 -6.43
C GLN A 57 -8.70 -4.86 -7.01
N PRO A 58 -9.34 -4.67 -8.18
CA PRO A 58 -9.30 -3.36 -8.87
C PRO A 58 -9.79 -2.20 -8.03
N MET A 59 -10.81 -2.43 -7.20
CA MET A 59 -11.32 -1.38 -6.32
C MET A 59 -10.28 -0.96 -5.27
N GLN A 60 -9.57 -1.92 -4.69
CA GLN A 60 -8.52 -1.63 -3.73
C GLN A 60 -7.34 -0.92 -4.37
N MET A 61 -7.02 -1.25 -5.60
CA MET A 61 -6.01 -0.54 -6.37
C MET A 61 -6.40 0.92 -6.56
N ARG A 62 -7.67 1.19 -6.89
CA ARG A 62 -8.18 2.55 -7.05
C ARG A 62 -8.07 3.33 -5.76
N ILE A 63 -8.44 2.71 -4.64
CA ILE A 63 -8.35 3.35 -3.33
C ILE A 63 -6.90 3.70 -3.02
N PHE A 64 -5.98 2.78 -3.22
CA PHE A 64 -4.55 3.00 -2.98
C PHE A 64 -4.03 4.18 -3.80
N LEU A 65 -4.31 4.19 -5.10
CA LEU A 65 -3.86 5.27 -5.98
C LEU A 65 -4.50 6.60 -5.62
N ALA A 66 -5.78 6.59 -5.22
CA ALA A 66 -6.46 7.81 -4.80
C ALA A 66 -5.84 8.37 -3.52
N LEU A 67 -5.49 7.52 -2.57
CA LEU A 67 -4.81 7.94 -1.35
C LEU A 67 -3.46 8.58 -1.68
N LEU A 68 -2.67 7.95 -2.54
CA LEU A 68 -1.37 8.51 -2.94
C LEU A 68 -1.52 9.86 -3.63
N ARG A 69 -2.54 9.99 -4.49
CA ARG A 69 -2.78 11.21 -5.24
C ARG A 69 -3.13 12.38 -4.33
N GLY A 70 -3.86 12.12 -3.26
CA GLY A 70 -4.22 13.14 -2.28
C GLY A 70 -3.11 13.51 -1.31
N GLY A 71 -2.01 12.78 -1.35
CA GLY A 71 -0.92 12.95 -0.41
C GLY A 71 -1.13 12.15 0.87
N VAL A 72 -0.12 11.38 1.24
CA VAL A 72 -0.20 10.51 2.41
C VAL A 72 1.12 10.53 3.15
N GLU A 73 1.05 10.20 4.44
CA GLU A 73 2.20 9.85 5.25
C GLU A 73 2.24 8.33 5.36
N VAL A 74 3.43 7.76 5.18
CA VAL A 74 3.61 6.31 5.30
C VAL A 74 3.93 5.99 6.76
N ILE A 75 3.13 5.12 7.35
CA ILE A 75 3.34 4.64 8.71
C ILE A 75 3.89 3.22 8.61
N LYS A 76 5.16 3.08 8.89
CA LYS A 76 5.81 1.78 8.84
C LYS A 76 5.57 1.04 10.14
N ASP A 77 5.26 -0.25 10.02
CA ASP A 77 5.12 -1.12 11.17
C ASP A 77 6.51 -1.58 11.58
N GLU A 78 6.86 -1.35 12.82
CA GLU A 78 8.17 -1.74 13.35
C GLU A 78 8.14 -3.13 13.99
#